data_2ca2dcb4fea26108d4ecdb09b5acc9fd
#
_entry.id   2ca2dcb4fea26108d4ecdb09b5acc9fd
#
_cell.length_a   1.000
_cell.length_b   1.000
_cell.length_c   1.000
_cell.angle_alpha   90.00
_cell.angle_beta   90.00
_cell.angle_gamma   90.00
#
_symmetry.space_group_name_H-M   'P 1'
#
loop_
_entity.id
_entity.type
_entity.pdbx_description
1 polymer ?
#
loop_
_entity_poly.entity_id
_entity_poly.type
_entity_poly.pdbx_seq_one_letter_code
_entity_poly.pdbx_strand_id
1 'polypeptide(L)'
;MLGAKIRFGRAPGLLPDFSYSPVLPNPGPLRPEDRLVFLHVEKTAGTTAHHVLAPHFPEDQVCPVRFGLHLPFWENARLARYRFFSLHASLRMIDPIPGPKKIVTFLREPVERLLSHYNFWRSLREEVIDEEHLDHIRYVKHLALKELLSPTPLATTPDFWNLHTQRLAGDLFMAPSGRAWRDEHELLDAALANLENMAAVGITEYPELSFQRIAEDLDIPNRYDGMRLNVTANIREDEPHRFERFEEAPMDDETAERLDRATRLDRRVYDRGKSLFRDRLRVGLVLKGMVPPHVPTAIEDGCELVLGHHQEGNILFGPYCALPAGSYLATLWLRAGAASNRKREGSITIDVCSGGSQKIHAVQSIRPLILSDQWFDPVDIHFTLADPASLVEIRATVAGLANLAVKRGVALRLI
;
A
#
# COMPACT_ATOMS: atom_id res chain seq x y z
N MET A 1 25.08 8.08 11.97
CA MET A 1 26.30 7.50 12.60
C MET A 1 25.88 6.86 13.91
N LEU A 2 25.85 5.53 13.95
CA LEU A 2 26.08 4.69 15.15
C LEU A 2 25.91 3.23 14.68
N GLY A 3 26.97 2.72 14.06
CA GLY A 3 27.12 1.30 13.75
C GLY A 3 27.49 0.53 15.03
N ALA A 4 26.51 -0.10 15.65
CA ALA A 4 26.81 -1.11 16.67
C ALA A 4 27.31 -2.37 15.98
N LYS A 5 28.61 -2.63 16.03
CA LYS A 5 29.23 -3.89 15.65
C LYS A 5 28.70 -5.01 16.56
N ILE A 6 27.78 -5.82 16.05
CA ILE A 6 27.36 -7.05 16.71
C ILE A 6 28.34 -8.15 16.28
N ARG A 7 29.23 -8.54 17.19
CA ARG A 7 30.05 -9.75 17.04
C ARG A 7 29.15 -10.96 17.27
N PHE A 8 28.98 -11.79 16.25
CA PHE A 8 28.32 -13.10 16.38
C PHE A 8 29.21 -14.05 17.18
N GLY A 9 28.96 -14.15 18.50
CA GLY A 9 29.46 -15.26 19.29
C GLY A 9 28.65 -16.51 18.96
N ARG A 10 29.31 -17.60 18.56
CA ARG A 10 28.69 -18.92 18.42
C ARG A 10 28.13 -19.34 19.78
N ALA A 11 26.82 -19.36 19.95
CA ALA A 11 26.15 -20.08 21.03
C ALA A 11 25.58 -21.38 20.45
N PRO A 12 25.84 -22.53 21.08
CA PRO A 12 25.29 -23.81 20.64
C PRO A 12 23.85 -23.96 21.13
N GLY A 13 22.98 -24.30 20.20
CA GLY A 13 21.76 -25.04 20.42
C GLY A 13 20.73 -24.44 21.35
N LEU A 14 19.73 -23.87 20.75
CA LEU A 14 18.31 -23.92 21.05
C LEU A 14 17.68 -22.75 20.28
N LEU A 15 17.08 -23.06 19.15
CA LEU A 15 16.07 -22.15 18.59
C LEU A 15 15.00 -21.99 19.68
N PRO A 16 14.61 -20.76 20.03
CA PRO A 16 13.55 -20.55 21.00
C PRO A 16 12.32 -21.36 20.60
N ASP A 17 11.67 -21.99 21.58
CA ASP A 17 10.45 -22.74 21.39
C ASP A 17 9.33 -21.75 21.03
N PHE A 18 9.07 -21.61 19.73
CA PHE A 18 8.01 -20.76 19.22
C PHE A 18 6.68 -21.50 19.38
N SER A 19 6.07 -21.40 20.54
CA SER A 19 4.67 -21.79 20.70
C SER A 19 3.81 -20.87 19.83
N TYR A 20 3.18 -21.44 18.81
CA TYR A 20 2.26 -20.72 17.94
C TYR A 20 0.99 -20.36 18.70
N SER A 21 0.78 -19.08 18.91
CA SER A 21 -0.57 -18.56 19.18
C SER A 21 -1.13 -18.10 17.83
N PRO A 22 -2.28 -18.60 17.38
CA PRO A 22 -2.89 -18.13 16.17
C PRO A 22 -3.05 -16.61 16.27
N VAL A 23 -2.61 -15.89 15.24
CA VAL A 23 -2.89 -14.46 15.14
C VAL A 23 -4.39 -14.32 15.05
N LEU A 24 -5.03 -13.95 16.15
CA LEU A 24 -6.47 -13.72 16.17
C LEU A 24 -6.74 -12.46 15.33
N PRO A 25 -7.76 -12.51 14.43
CA PRO A 25 -8.16 -11.33 13.70
C PRO A 25 -8.56 -10.25 14.69
N ASN A 26 -7.98 -9.07 14.52
CA ASN A 26 -8.35 -7.92 15.31
C ASN A 26 -8.63 -6.73 14.35
N PRO A 27 -9.68 -6.83 13.50
CA PRO A 27 -10.13 -5.71 12.69
C PRO A 27 -10.67 -4.58 13.58
N GLY A 28 -10.81 -3.40 13.00
CA GLY A 28 -11.36 -2.21 13.67
C GLY A 28 -10.27 -1.28 14.20
N PRO A 29 -10.65 -0.21 14.91
CA PRO A 29 -9.79 0.91 15.23
C PRO A 29 -8.54 0.51 16.04
N LEU A 30 -7.46 1.27 15.82
CA LEU A 30 -6.22 1.12 16.56
C LEU A 30 -6.38 1.71 17.97
N ARG A 31 -6.34 0.86 18.98
CA ARG A 31 -6.49 1.25 20.39
C ARG A 31 -5.15 1.58 21.04
N PRO A 32 -5.14 2.30 22.18
CA PRO A 32 -3.92 2.62 22.91
C PRO A 32 -3.07 1.40 23.31
N GLU A 33 -3.70 0.26 23.62
CA GLU A 33 -3.04 -1.00 23.99
C GLU A 33 -2.52 -1.79 22.80
N ASP A 34 -3.00 -1.52 21.57
CA ASP A 34 -2.62 -2.26 20.39
C ASP A 34 -1.20 -1.93 19.92
N ARG A 35 -0.56 -2.92 19.33
CA ARG A 35 0.69 -2.79 18.56
C ARG A 35 0.35 -2.82 17.08
N LEU A 36 0.67 -1.74 16.35
CA LEU A 36 0.59 -1.75 14.90
C LEU A 36 1.84 -2.44 14.35
N VAL A 37 1.63 -3.55 13.65
CA VAL A 37 2.70 -4.29 12.99
C VAL A 37 2.50 -4.19 11.49
N PHE A 38 3.40 -3.48 10.82
CA PHE A 38 3.51 -3.51 9.38
C PHE A 38 4.40 -4.69 8.97
N LEU A 39 3.75 -5.77 8.52
CA LEU A 39 4.42 -6.94 7.96
C LEU A 39 4.90 -6.59 6.56
N HIS A 40 6.16 -6.21 6.47
CA HIS A 40 6.77 -5.71 5.25
C HIS A 40 7.31 -6.88 4.42
N VAL A 41 6.55 -7.31 3.42
CA VAL A 41 7.06 -8.18 2.37
C VAL A 41 7.99 -7.36 1.47
N GLU A 42 9.12 -7.93 1.09
CA GLU A 42 10.14 -7.24 0.29
C GLU A 42 9.58 -6.79 -1.06
N LYS A 43 9.88 -5.55 -1.45
CA LYS A 43 9.48 -4.90 -2.71
C LYS A 43 7.96 -4.64 -2.88
N THR A 44 7.26 -4.44 -1.76
CA THR A 44 5.84 -4.07 -1.71
C THR A 44 5.61 -2.69 -1.08
N ALA A 45 6.36 -1.68 -1.49
CA ALA A 45 6.27 -0.28 -1.02
C ALA A 45 6.53 -0.06 0.48
N GLY A 46 7.35 -0.92 1.12
CA GLY A 46 7.55 -0.87 2.57
C GLY A 46 8.15 0.41 3.11
N THR A 47 9.07 1.06 2.39
CA THR A 47 9.65 2.35 2.79
C THR A 47 8.57 3.43 2.84
N THR A 48 7.72 3.49 1.82
CA THR A 48 6.58 4.42 1.78
C THR A 48 5.61 4.12 2.93
N ALA A 49 5.26 2.85 3.13
CA ALA A 49 4.35 2.46 4.22
C ALA A 49 4.91 2.79 5.60
N HIS A 50 6.21 2.58 5.83
CA HIS A 50 6.87 3.00 7.06
C HIS A 50 6.78 4.52 7.25
N HIS A 51 7.09 5.30 6.20
CA HIS A 51 7.05 6.77 6.23
C HIS A 51 5.64 7.30 6.54
N VAL A 52 4.60 6.66 6.02
CA VAL A 52 3.19 7.04 6.25
C VAL A 52 2.70 6.64 7.64
N LEU A 53 3.07 5.45 8.13
CA LEU A 53 2.51 4.89 9.37
C LEU A 53 3.30 5.30 10.63
N ALA A 54 4.62 5.40 10.57
CA ALA A 54 5.45 5.72 11.73
C ALA A 54 5.09 7.07 12.41
N PRO A 55 4.76 8.15 11.68
CA PRO A 55 4.42 9.44 12.30
C PRO A 55 3.13 9.47 13.14
N HIS A 56 2.37 8.36 13.19
CA HIS A 56 1.23 8.21 14.11
C HIS A 56 1.67 7.87 15.54
N PHE A 57 2.96 7.59 15.73
CA PHE A 57 3.54 7.20 17.02
C PHE A 57 4.68 8.15 17.40
N PRO A 58 4.86 8.45 18.70
CA PRO A 58 6.07 9.10 19.18
C PRO A 58 7.32 8.31 18.74
N GLU A 59 8.42 9.01 18.46
CA GLU A 59 9.64 8.39 17.93
C GLU A 59 10.18 7.28 18.83
N ASP A 60 10.10 7.45 20.14
CA ASP A 60 10.49 6.47 21.15
C ASP A 60 9.59 5.22 21.22
N GLN A 61 8.42 5.26 20.57
CA GLN A 61 7.50 4.14 20.43
C GLN A 61 7.59 3.44 19.06
N VAL A 62 8.45 3.91 18.17
CA VAL A 62 8.75 3.26 16.89
C VAL A 62 9.90 2.29 17.07
N CYS A 63 9.66 1.00 16.82
CA CYS A 63 10.69 -0.02 16.96
C CYS A 63 11.81 0.16 15.90
N PRO A 64 13.08 0.26 16.31
CA PRO A 64 14.19 0.39 15.37
C PRO A 64 14.58 -0.91 14.68
N VAL A 65 14.07 -2.07 15.15
CA VAL A 65 14.32 -3.38 14.52
C VAL A 65 13.62 -3.42 13.17
N ARG A 66 14.34 -3.85 12.14
CA ARG A 66 13.81 -3.98 10.77
C ARG A 66 13.61 -5.42 10.31
N PHE A 67 14.25 -6.37 10.97
CA PHE A 67 14.18 -7.79 10.62
C PHE A 67 13.60 -8.59 11.79
N GLY A 68 12.51 -9.32 11.53
CA GLY A 68 11.80 -10.09 12.54
C GLY A 68 12.66 -11.12 13.25
N LEU A 69 13.66 -11.67 12.54
CA LEU A 69 14.63 -12.64 13.11
C LEU A 69 15.45 -12.07 14.28
N HIS A 70 15.51 -10.73 14.43
CA HIS A 70 16.21 -10.10 15.55
C HIS A 70 15.34 -9.92 16.81
N LEU A 71 14.02 -10.02 16.68
CA LEU A 71 13.10 -9.81 17.82
C LEU A 71 13.33 -10.78 18.99
N PRO A 72 13.62 -12.09 18.77
CA PRO A 72 13.84 -13.03 19.87
C PRO A 72 15.07 -12.69 20.74
N PHE A 73 16.00 -11.88 20.25
CA PHE A 73 17.17 -11.44 21.01
C PHE A 73 16.91 -10.21 21.89
N TRP A 74 15.67 -9.69 21.85
CA TRP A 74 15.27 -8.54 22.65
C TRP A 74 14.39 -8.98 23.82
N GLU A 75 14.63 -8.42 24.99
CA GLU A 75 13.80 -8.66 26.16
C GLU A 75 12.36 -8.15 25.95
N ASN A 76 11.39 -8.90 26.44
CA ASN A 76 9.97 -8.55 26.35
C ASN A 76 9.69 -7.15 26.95
N ALA A 77 10.34 -6.80 28.06
CA ALA A 77 10.22 -5.47 28.68
C ALA A 77 10.69 -4.33 27.75
N ARG A 78 11.70 -4.59 26.90
CA ARG A 78 12.17 -3.64 25.91
C ARG A 78 11.18 -3.54 24.73
N LEU A 79 10.71 -4.68 24.21
CA LEU A 79 9.72 -4.72 23.13
C LEU A 79 8.39 -4.07 23.53
N ALA A 80 8.00 -4.17 24.81
CA ALA A 80 6.76 -3.58 25.32
C ALA A 80 6.71 -2.06 25.24
N ARG A 81 7.85 -1.36 25.10
CA ARG A 81 7.91 0.10 24.93
C ARG A 81 7.42 0.57 23.57
N TYR A 82 7.53 -0.29 22.56
CA TYR A 82 7.19 0.08 21.19
C TYR A 82 5.72 -0.24 20.87
N ARG A 83 5.13 0.63 20.09
CA ARG A 83 3.76 0.49 19.59
C ARG A 83 3.69 0.31 18.08
N PHE A 84 4.72 0.72 17.37
CA PHE A 84 4.82 0.52 15.93
C PHE A 84 6.03 -0.31 15.56
N PHE A 85 5.79 -1.36 14.77
CA PHE A 85 6.80 -2.27 14.24
C PHE A 85 6.66 -2.33 12.72
N SER A 86 7.75 -2.09 12.01
CA SER A 86 7.81 -2.20 10.54
C SER A 86 8.94 -3.16 10.19
N LEU A 87 8.60 -4.40 9.86
CA LEU A 87 9.53 -5.53 9.87
C LEU A 87 9.50 -6.33 8.57
N HIS A 88 10.67 -6.63 8.04
CA HIS A 88 10.87 -7.78 7.16
C HIS A 88 10.76 -9.05 8.01
N ALA A 89 9.63 -9.68 8.00
CA ALA A 89 9.32 -10.80 8.89
C ALA A 89 8.32 -11.75 8.24
N SER A 90 8.28 -12.98 8.71
CA SER A 90 7.12 -13.84 8.59
C SER A 90 6.21 -13.65 9.80
N LEU A 91 4.95 -14.08 9.71
CA LEU A 91 4.00 -13.94 10.81
C LEU A 91 4.48 -14.62 12.10
N ARG A 92 5.20 -15.72 12.00
CA ARG A 92 5.78 -16.38 13.18
C ARG A 92 6.82 -15.53 13.88
N MET A 93 7.60 -14.75 13.13
CA MET A 93 8.67 -13.93 13.69
C MET A 93 8.16 -12.75 14.53
N ILE A 94 6.88 -12.41 14.47
CA ILE A 94 6.29 -11.33 15.26
C ILE A 94 5.68 -11.80 16.59
N ASP A 95 5.68 -13.08 16.88
CA ASP A 95 5.17 -13.64 18.14
C ASP A 95 5.81 -13.02 19.39
N PRO A 96 7.12 -12.71 19.44
CA PRO A 96 7.75 -12.06 20.58
C PRO A 96 7.21 -10.64 20.88
N ILE A 97 6.51 -9.98 19.94
CA ILE A 97 5.92 -8.66 20.20
C ILE A 97 4.80 -8.79 21.22
N PRO A 98 4.89 -8.15 22.40
CA PRO A 98 3.89 -8.33 23.46
C PRO A 98 2.60 -7.54 23.18
N GLY A 99 1.48 -8.07 23.65
CA GLY A 99 0.17 -7.44 23.57
C GLY A 99 -0.60 -7.71 22.27
N PRO A 100 -1.82 -7.15 22.15
CA PRO A 100 -2.66 -7.31 20.97
C PRO A 100 -2.04 -6.63 19.76
N LYS A 101 -2.16 -7.26 18.59
CA LYS A 101 -1.52 -6.81 17.36
C LYS A 101 -2.56 -6.48 16.29
N LYS A 102 -2.46 -5.30 15.70
CA LYS A 102 -3.09 -4.91 14.44
C LYS A 102 -2.06 -5.11 13.33
N ILE A 103 -2.25 -6.09 12.47
CA ILE A 103 -1.30 -6.44 11.42
C ILE A 103 -1.79 -5.87 10.11
N VAL A 104 -0.94 -5.11 9.45
CA VAL A 104 -1.18 -4.58 8.10
C VAL A 104 -0.07 -5.04 7.17
N THR A 105 -0.39 -5.26 5.91
CA THR A 105 0.58 -5.62 4.89
C THR A 105 0.24 -5.00 3.55
N PHE A 106 1.21 -4.96 2.64
CA PHE A 106 1.00 -4.64 1.23
C PHE A 106 1.35 -5.84 0.38
N LEU A 107 0.54 -6.10 -0.63
CA LEU A 107 0.81 -7.07 -1.68
C LEU A 107 1.10 -6.34 -2.99
N ARG A 108 1.89 -6.97 -3.84
CA ARG A 108 2.24 -6.52 -5.19
C ARG A 108 2.03 -7.66 -6.17
N GLU A 109 1.81 -7.36 -7.46
CA GLU A 109 1.78 -8.38 -8.50
C GLU A 109 3.04 -9.25 -8.37
N PRO A 110 2.90 -10.59 -8.27
CA PRO A 110 4.00 -11.46 -7.84
C PRO A 110 5.22 -11.47 -8.75
N VAL A 111 5.03 -11.42 -10.07
CA VAL A 111 6.14 -11.36 -11.03
C VAL A 111 6.86 -10.02 -10.93
N GLU A 112 6.10 -8.92 -10.89
CA GLU A 112 6.64 -7.58 -10.71
C GLU A 112 7.40 -7.41 -9.38
N ARG A 113 6.91 -8.03 -8.30
CA ARG A 113 7.62 -8.07 -7.03
C ARG A 113 8.96 -8.80 -7.16
N LEU A 114 8.94 -10.00 -7.75
CA LEU A 114 10.12 -10.84 -7.92
C LEU A 114 11.17 -10.14 -8.78
N LEU A 115 10.76 -9.60 -9.94
CA LEU A 115 11.66 -8.87 -10.84
C LEU A 115 12.23 -7.62 -10.15
N SER A 116 11.40 -6.89 -9.39
CA SER A 116 11.88 -5.74 -8.61
C SER A 116 12.92 -6.15 -7.56
N HIS A 117 12.79 -7.34 -6.95
CA HIS A 117 13.75 -7.84 -5.97
C HIS A 117 15.07 -8.25 -6.63
N TYR A 118 14.99 -9.01 -7.71
CA TYR A 118 16.14 -9.41 -8.50
C TYR A 118 16.92 -8.19 -9.02
N ASN A 119 16.22 -7.23 -9.60
CA ASN A 119 16.80 -5.99 -10.12
C ASN A 119 17.43 -5.13 -9.01
N PHE A 120 16.82 -5.09 -7.82
CA PHE A 120 17.39 -4.39 -6.68
C PHE A 120 18.72 -5.01 -6.24
N TRP A 121 18.81 -6.34 -6.11
CA TRP A 121 20.06 -7.00 -5.73
C TRP A 121 21.15 -6.85 -6.79
N ARG A 122 20.79 -6.92 -8.06
CA ARG A 122 21.74 -6.70 -9.17
C ARG A 122 22.27 -5.27 -9.24
N SER A 123 21.51 -4.31 -8.79
CA SER A 123 21.92 -2.90 -8.79
C SER A 123 22.89 -2.51 -7.66
N LEU A 124 23.03 -3.33 -6.61
CA LEU A 124 23.97 -3.05 -5.54
C LEU A 124 25.42 -3.13 -6.04
N ARG A 125 26.25 -2.16 -5.65
CA ARG A 125 27.69 -2.18 -5.97
C ARG A 125 28.41 -3.22 -5.14
N GLU A 126 29.50 -3.77 -5.67
CA GLU A 126 30.33 -4.76 -4.96
C GLU A 126 30.88 -4.20 -3.63
N GLU A 127 31.29 -2.94 -3.64
CA GLU A 127 31.81 -2.26 -2.44
C GLU A 127 30.78 -2.25 -1.31
N VAL A 128 29.50 -2.01 -1.64
CA VAL A 128 28.39 -2.02 -0.66
C VAL A 128 28.13 -3.43 -0.14
N ILE A 129 28.22 -4.44 -1.03
CA ILE A 129 28.07 -5.84 -0.66
C ILE A 129 29.16 -6.25 0.34
N ASP A 130 30.41 -5.81 0.12
CA ASP A 130 31.53 -6.06 1.01
C ASP A 130 31.39 -5.33 2.36
N GLU A 131 31.10 -4.03 2.32
CA GLU A 131 30.95 -3.20 3.52
C GLU A 131 29.82 -3.66 4.44
N GLU A 132 28.70 -4.09 3.85
CA GLU A 132 27.50 -4.53 4.59
C GLU A 132 27.46 -6.03 4.83
N HIS A 133 28.47 -6.79 4.38
CA HIS A 133 28.57 -8.25 4.53
C HIS A 133 27.38 -9.02 3.92
N LEU A 134 26.99 -8.65 2.69
CA LEU A 134 25.84 -9.20 1.96
C LEU A 134 26.24 -10.29 0.95
N ASP A 135 27.12 -11.22 1.32
CA ASP A 135 27.67 -12.24 0.43
C ASP A 135 26.61 -13.08 -0.30
N HIS A 136 25.45 -13.31 0.34
CA HIS A 136 24.32 -14.00 -0.29
C HIS A 136 23.75 -13.22 -1.48
N ILE A 137 23.81 -11.89 -1.47
CA ILE A 137 23.38 -11.03 -2.58
C ILE A 137 24.36 -11.14 -3.73
N ARG A 138 25.67 -11.18 -3.46
CA ARG A 138 26.71 -11.34 -4.49
C ARG A 138 26.46 -12.56 -5.35
N TYR A 139 26.12 -13.67 -4.72
CA TYR A 139 25.80 -14.89 -5.44
C TYR A 139 24.64 -14.69 -6.43
N VAL A 140 23.54 -14.09 -5.98
CA VAL A 140 22.36 -13.84 -6.82
C VAL A 140 22.62 -12.80 -7.90
N LYS A 141 23.41 -11.77 -7.60
CA LYS A 141 23.74 -10.68 -8.52
C LYS A 141 24.34 -11.18 -9.83
N HIS A 142 25.16 -12.22 -9.78
CA HIS A 142 25.87 -12.78 -10.92
C HIS A 142 25.13 -13.93 -11.64
N LEU A 143 24.00 -14.38 -11.10
CA LEU A 143 23.19 -15.39 -11.76
C LEU A 143 22.24 -14.77 -12.79
N ALA A 144 22.08 -15.41 -13.95
CA ALA A 144 20.98 -15.09 -14.83
C ALA A 144 19.65 -15.43 -14.15
N LEU A 145 18.58 -14.68 -14.45
CA LEU A 145 17.27 -14.87 -13.82
C LEU A 145 16.77 -16.32 -13.95
N LYS A 146 16.92 -16.92 -15.14
CA LYS A 146 16.53 -18.31 -15.36
C LYS A 146 17.33 -19.32 -14.54
N GLU A 147 18.59 -19.04 -14.24
CA GLU A 147 19.43 -19.87 -13.39
C GLU A 147 19.01 -19.77 -11.94
N LEU A 148 18.73 -18.54 -11.46
CA LEU A 148 18.19 -18.27 -10.14
C LEU A 148 16.86 -18.99 -9.90
N LEU A 149 16.03 -19.07 -10.93
CA LEU A 149 14.72 -19.75 -10.88
C LEU A 149 14.79 -21.23 -11.27
N SER A 150 15.98 -21.79 -11.33
CA SER A 150 16.14 -23.24 -11.55
C SER A 150 15.71 -24.03 -10.30
N PRO A 151 15.04 -25.17 -10.46
CA PRO A 151 14.58 -25.99 -9.32
C PRO A 151 15.71 -26.74 -8.61
N THR A 152 16.97 -26.40 -8.86
CA THR A 152 18.11 -27.03 -8.19
C THR A 152 18.31 -26.46 -6.78
N PRO A 153 18.68 -27.28 -5.77
CA PRO A 153 18.85 -26.81 -4.39
C PRO A 153 19.85 -25.68 -4.19
N LEU A 154 20.79 -25.49 -5.11
CA LEU A 154 21.80 -24.44 -5.07
C LEU A 154 21.27 -23.06 -5.50
N ALA A 155 20.17 -23.02 -6.23
CA ALA A 155 19.58 -21.78 -6.77
C ALA A 155 18.37 -21.27 -5.95
N THR A 156 17.87 -22.05 -5.00
CA THR A 156 16.67 -21.69 -4.22
C THR A 156 17.00 -20.76 -3.08
N THR A 157 17.12 -19.47 -3.39
CA THR A 157 16.98 -18.46 -2.33
C THR A 157 15.49 -18.30 -2.03
N PRO A 158 15.05 -18.45 -0.78
CA PRO A 158 13.63 -18.36 -0.39
C PRO A 158 12.93 -17.09 -0.89
N ASP A 159 13.67 -15.99 -1.00
CA ASP A 159 13.17 -14.67 -1.39
C ASP A 159 12.63 -14.59 -2.83
N PHE A 160 12.92 -15.59 -3.67
CA PHE A 160 12.48 -15.64 -5.07
C PHE A 160 11.38 -16.68 -5.33
N TRP A 161 10.93 -17.42 -4.31
CA TRP A 161 9.91 -18.45 -4.44
C TRP A 161 8.71 -18.18 -3.53
N ASN A 162 7.56 -17.80 -4.12
CA ASN A 162 6.30 -17.62 -3.39
C ASN A 162 6.45 -16.83 -2.07
N LEU A 163 7.13 -15.69 -2.11
CA LEU A 163 7.52 -14.96 -0.90
C LEU A 163 6.32 -14.39 -0.12
N HIS A 164 5.26 -13.91 -0.80
CA HIS A 164 4.04 -13.49 -0.11
C HIS A 164 3.46 -14.65 0.71
N THR A 165 3.36 -15.82 0.07
CA THR A 165 2.83 -17.03 0.68
C THR A 165 3.63 -17.43 1.91
N GLN A 166 4.97 -17.44 1.79
CA GLN A 166 5.85 -17.78 2.91
C GLN A 166 5.73 -16.81 4.08
N ARG A 167 5.78 -15.50 3.80
CA ARG A 167 5.69 -14.48 4.85
C ARG A 167 4.35 -14.53 5.59
N LEU A 168 3.27 -14.79 4.87
CA LEU A 168 1.91 -14.86 5.41
C LEU A 168 1.60 -16.22 6.05
N ALA A 169 2.15 -17.32 5.56
CA ALA A 169 1.94 -18.64 6.19
C ALA A 169 2.64 -18.77 7.54
N GLY A 170 3.68 -17.97 7.77
CA GLY A 170 4.43 -17.96 9.02
C GLY A 170 5.90 -18.25 8.86
N ASP A 171 6.29 -19.24 8.05
CA ASP A 171 7.68 -19.57 7.77
C ASP A 171 7.75 -20.47 6.52
N LEU A 172 8.84 -20.39 5.75
CA LEU A 172 9.05 -21.22 4.57
C LEU A 172 9.16 -22.71 4.94
N PHE A 173 9.88 -23.00 6.00
CA PHE A 173 10.29 -24.37 6.28
C PHE A 173 9.40 -25.08 7.30
N MET A 174 8.68 -24.32 8.11
CA MET A 174 7.96 -24.88 9.28
C MET A 174 6.57 -24.29 9.41
N ALA A 175 5.59 -25.19 9.55
CA ALA A 175 4.26 -24.78 9.98
C ALA A 175 4.32 -24.16 11.40
N PRO A 176 3.30 -23.42 11.80
CA PRO A 176 3.20 -22.84 13.14
C PRO A 176 3.39 -23.85 14.29
N SER A 177 3.05 -25.11 14.05
CA SER A 177 3.27 -26.21 15.01
C SER A 177 4.73 -26.61 15.22
N GLY A 178 5.69 -25.96 14.53
CA GLY A 178 7.10 -26.33 14.58
C GLY A 178 7.49 -27.55 13.73
N ARG A 179 6.55 -28.13 12.97
CA ARG A 179 6.82 -29.20 12.00
C ARG A 179 7.00 -28.65 10.58
N ALA A 180 7.64 -29.43 9.72
CA ALA A 180 7.68 -29.08 8.30
C ALA A 180 6.26 -29.04 7.69
N TRP A 181 6.06 -28.18 6.69
CA TRP A 181 4.85 -28.18 5.88
C TRP A 181 4.70 -29.52 5.17
N ARG A 182 3.49 -30.07 5.14
CA ARG A 182 3.22 -31.36 4.46
C ARG A 182 3.33 -31.21 2.96
N ASP A 183 2.79 -30.12 2.45
CA ASP A 183 2.77 -29.79 1.03
C ASP A 183 2.49 -28.30 0.82
N GLU A 184 2.47 -27.89 -0.43
CA GLU A 184 2.18 -26.50 -0.83
C GLU A 184 0.74 -26.07 -0.55
N HIS A 185 -0.21 -26.99 -0.50
CA HIS A 185 -1.62 -26.67 -0.19
C HIS A 185 -1.74 -26.22 1.25
N GLU A 186 -1.12 -26.93 2.19
CA GLU A 186 -1.11 -26.51 3.59
C GLU A 186 -0.45 -25.14 3.78
N LEU A 187 0.66 -24.88 3.09
CA LEU A 187 1.34 -23.59 3.10
C LEU A 187 0.43 -22.47 2.57
N LEU A 188 -0.25 -22.71 1.45
CA LEU A 188 -1.15 -21.75 0.83
C LEU A 188 -2.39 -21.49 1.71
N ASP A 189 -3.01 -22.54 2.25
CA ASP A 189 -4.19 -22.41 3.10
C ASP A 189 -3.89 -21.59 4.35
N ALA A 190 -2.72 -21.79 4.97
CA ALA A 190 -2.28 -20.99 6.10
C ALA A 190 -2.07 -19.52 5.71
N ALA A 191 -1.45 -19.27 4.56
CA ALA A 191 -1.24 -17.90 4.08
C ALA A 191 -2.56 -17.18 3.80
N LEU A 192 -3.52 -17.85 3.16
CA LEU A 192 -4.84 -17.29 2.86
C LEU A 192 -5.64 -17.01 4.13
N ALA A 193 -5.67 -17.96 5.08
CA ALA A 193 -6.33 -17.76 6.36
C ALA A 193 -5.75 -16.59 7.15
N ASN A 194 -4.43 -16.45 7.17
CA ASN A 194 -3.77 -15.35 7.84
C ASN A 194 -4.01 -14.01 7.13
N LEU A 195 -4.04 -13.99 5.79
CA LEU A 195 -4.35 -12.78 5.01
C LEU A 195 -5.76 -12.26 5.32
N GLU A 196 -6.74 -13.14 5.46
CA GLU A 196 -8.13 -12.80 5.81
C GLU A 196 -8.23 -12.20 7.23
N ASN A 197 -7.29 -12.52 8.08
CA ASN A 197 -7.22 -12.06 9.47
C ASN A 197 -6.38 -10.78 9.66
N MET A 198 -5.83 -10.19 8.58
CA MET A 198 -5.13 -8.91 8.66
C MET A 198 -6.10 -7.76 9.02
N ALA A 199 -5.61 -6.81 9.79
CA ALA A 199 -6.37 -5.59 10.09
C ALA A 199 -6.64 -4.80 8.80
N ALA A 200 -5.66 -4.72 7.90
CA ALA A 200 -5.83 -4.17 6.56
C ALA A 200 -4.80 -4.76 5.58
N VAL A 201 -5.19 -4.82 4.29
CA VAL A 201 -4.33 -5.25 3.19
C VAL A 201 -4.31 -4.16 2.14
N GLY A 202 -3.13 -3.62 1.85
CA GLY A 202 -2.90 -2.69 0.74
C GLY A 202 -2.45 -3.42 -0.53
N ILE A 203 -2.71 -2.80 -1.68
CA ILE A 203 -2.26 -3.24 -3.00
C ILE A 203 -1.32 -2.16 -3.54
N THR A 204 -0.08 -2.53 -3.84
CA THR A 204 0.99 -1.59 -4.23
C THR A 204 0.65 -0.79 -5.50
N GLU A 205 -0.13 -1.37 -6.39
CA GLU A 205 -0.60 -0.76 -7.63
C GLU A 205 -1.63 0.37 -7.39
N TYR A 206 -2.27 0.39 -6.21
CA TYR A 206 -3.29 1.37 -5.82
C TYR A 206 -2.95 2.03 -4.47
N PRO A 207 -1.82 2.75 -4.36
CA PRO A 207 -1.32 3.22 -3.08
C PRO A 207 -2.25 4.23 -2.41
N GLU A 208 -2.83 5.17 -3.16
CA GLU A 208 -3.74 6.18 -2.65
C GLU A 208 -4.95 5.55 -1.96
N LEU A 209 -5.58 4.58 -2.64
CA LEU A 209 -6.73 3.85 -2.11
C LEU A 209 -6.32 2.95 -0.93
N SER A 210 -5.15 2.32 -1.02
CA SER A 210 -4.64 1.42 0.01
C SER A 210 -4.36 2.15 1.31
N PHE A 211 -3.67 3.29 1.26
CA PHE A 211 -3.41 4.09 2.46
C PHE A 211 -4.67 4.72 3.02
N GLN A 212 -5.58 5.19 2.16
CA GLN A 212 -6.88 5.70 2.61
C GLN A 212 -7.66 4.58 3.33
N ARG A 213 -7.68 3.37 2.76
CA ARG A 213 -8.40 2.25 3.37
C ARG A 213 -7.78 1.80 4.69
N ILE A 214 -6.44 1.70 4.76
CA ILE A 214 -5.73 1.38 6.00
C ILE A 214 -6.04 2.42 7.08
N ALA A 215 -6.04 3.70 6.72
CA ALA A 215 -6.35 4.78 7.65
C ALA A 215 -7.78 4.68 8.20
N GLU A 216 -8.77 4.38 7.34
CA GLU A 216 -10.17 4.17 7.76
C GLU A 216 -10.35 2.91 8.61
N ASP A 217 -9.73 1.77 8.22
CA ASP A 217 -9.84 0.51 8.97
C ASP A 217 -9.20 0.60 10.37
N LEU A 218 -8.17 1.44 10.53
CA LEU A 218 -7.49 1.67 11.80
C LEU A 218 -8.03 2.88 12.59
N ASP A 219 -8.91 3.67 11.99
CA ASP A 219 -9.40 4.96 12.53
C ASP A 219 -8.26 5.93 12.87
N ILE A 220 -7.34 6.10 11.92
CA ILE A 220 -6.22 7.04 12.01
C ILE A 220 -6.24 8.03 10.83
N PRO A 221 -5.66 9.23 10.96
CA PRO A 221 -5.55 10.16 9.84
C PRO A 221 -4.77 9.55 8.66
N ASN A 222 -5.22 9.74 7.42
CA ASN A 222 -4.41 9.39 6.26
C ASN A 222 -3.29 10.44 6.08
N ARG A 223 -2.04 9.99 6.15
CA ARG A 223 -0.84 10.83 5.98
C ARG A 223 -0.11 10.57 4.65
N TYR A 224 -0.70 9.81 3.76
CA TYR A 224 -0.13 9.58 2.44
C TYR A 224 -0.31 10.83 1.57
N ASP A 225 0.79 11.36 1.07
CA ASP A 225 0.88 12.62 0.30
C ASP A 225 1.12 12.41 -1.19
N GLY A 226 1.04 11.16 -1.68
CA GLY A 226 1.33 10.79 -3.07
C GLY A 226 2.78 10.42 -3.33
N MET A 227 3.67 10.55 -2.33
CA MET A 227 5.09 10.24 -2.50
C MET A 227 5.33 8.73 -2.57
N ARG A 228 6.12 8.29 -3.54
CA ARG A 228 6.57 6.91 -3.69
C ARG A 228 8.07 6.85 -3.42
N LEU A 229 8.44 6.33 -2.25
CA LEU A 229 9.82 6.20 -1.84
C LEU A 229 10.44 4.89 -2.36
N ASN A 230 11.74 4.91 -2.61
CA ASN A 230 12.53 3.76 -3.05
C ASN A 230 11.98 3.06 -4.32
N VAL A 231 11.54 3.84 -5.29
CA VAL A 231 11.25 3.33 -6.63
C VAL A 231 12.59 2.95 -7.27
N THR A 232 12.77 1.69 -7.66
CA THR A 232 14.06 1.15 -8.14
C THR A 232 14.67 1.96 -9.28
N ALA A 233 13.86 2.62 -10.12
CA ALA A 233 14.35 3.51 -11.17
C ALA A 233 15.01 4.78 -10.62
N ASN A 234 14.47 5.34 -9.53
CA ASN A 234 14.94 6.61 -8.95
C ASN A 234 16.09 6.42 -7.96
N ILE A 235 16.12 5.30 -7.22
CA ILE A 235 17.16 5.00 -6.22
C ILE A 235 18.58 5.11 -6.80
N ARG A 236 18.77 4.70 -8.05
CA ARG A 236 20.09 4.75 -8.71
C ARG A 236 20.57 6.17 -8.95
N GLU A 237 19.66 7.11 -9.16
CA GLU A 237 19.97 8.52 -9.33
C GLU A 237 20.19 9.20 -7.98
N ASP A 238 19.41 8.83 -6.98
CA ASP A 238 19.46 9.40 -5.63
C ASP A 238 20.68 8.90 -4.83
N GLU A 239 21.07 7.61 -5.01
CA GLU A 239 22.17 6.98 -4.27
C GLU A 239 23.20 6.29 -5.21
N PRO A 240 23.88 7.04 -6.10
CA PRO A 240 24.80 6.46 -7.11
C PRO A 240 26.04 5.81 -6.48
N HIS A 241 26.35 6.10 -5.21
CA HIS A 241 27.41 5.46 -4.46
C HIS A 241 27.04 4.05 -4.00
N ARG A 242 25.75 3.71 -3.90
CA ARG A 242 25.26 2.38 -3.50
C ARG A 242 24.84 1.52 -4.67
N PHE A 243 24.34 2.13 -5.74
CA PHE A 243 23.70 1.43 -6.83
C PHE A 243 24.39 1.71 -8.18
N GLU A 244 24.43 0.70 -9.03
CA GLU A 244 24.95 0.76 -10.38
C GLU A 244 23.89 0.35 -11.40
N ARG A 245 24.16 0.67 -12.68
CA ARG A 245 23.30 0.22 -13.79
C ARG A 245 23.54 -1.26 -14.05
N PHE A 246 22.51 -1.96 -14.44
CA PHE A 246 22.54 -3.34 -14.89
C PHE A 246 21.70 -3.49 -16.17
N GLU A 247 21.97 -4.50 -16.95
CA GLU A 247 21.12 -4.87 -18.08
C GLU A 247 19.89 -5.63 -17.58
N GLU A 248 18.72 -5.33 -18.18
CA GLU A 248 17.49 -6.06 -17.87
C GLU A 248 17.66 -7.54 -18.27
N ALA A 249 17.08 -8.43 -17.46
CA ALA A 249 17.12 -9.84 -17.76
C ALA A 249 16.29 -10.14 -19.02
N PRO A 250 16.83 -10.96 -19.96
CA PRO A 250 16.03 -11.39 -21.10
C PRO A 250 14.81 -12.19 -20.65
N MET A 251 13.67 -11.92 -21.28
CA MET A 251 12.41 -12.57 -20.99
C MET A 251 12.07 -13.53 -22.14
N ASP A 252 12.74 -14.69 -22.16
CA ASP A 252 12.41 -15.79 -23.04
C ASP A 252 11.30 -16.68 -22.44
N ASP A 253 10.74 -17.60 -23.26
CA ASP A 253 9.64 -18.48 -22.84
C ASP A 253 10.01 -19.34 -21.63
N GLU A 254 11.26 -19.80 -21.55
CA GLU A 254 11.76 -20.60 -20.43
C GLU A 254 11.80 -19.77 -19.13
N THR A 255 12.27 -18.53 -19.22
CA THR A 255 12.28 -17.58 -18.08
C THR A 255 10.87 -17.28 -17.62
N ALA A 256 9.94 -17.06 -18.55
CA ALA A 256 8.53 -16.80 -18.26
C ALA A 256 7.87 -18.00 -17.54
N GLU A 257 8.12 -19.24 -18.01
CA GLU A 257 7.63 -20.46 -17.36
C GLU A 257 8.18 -20.63 -15.94
N ARG A 258 9.48 -20.35 -15.74
CA ARG A 258 10.11 -20.42 -14.41
C ARG A 258 9.57 -19.37 -13.45
N LEU A 259 9.33 -18.15 -13.93
CA LEU A 259 8.66 -17.09 -13.16
C LEU A 259 7.24 -17.51 -12.75
N ASP A 260 6.48 -18.08 -13.69
CA ASP A 260 5.15 -18.60 -13.39
C ASP A 260 5.17 -19.63 -12.26
N ARG A 261 6.10 -20.57 -12.33
CA ARG A 261 6.27 -21.59 -11.29
C ARG A 261 6.70 -21.00 -9.95
N ALA A 262 7.65 -20.06 -9.96
CA ALA A 262 8.17 -19.43 -8.75
C ALA A 262 7.16 -18.54 -8.03
N THR A 263 6.15 -18.05 -8.74
CA THR A 263 5.12 -17.13 -8.20
C THR A 263 3.72 -17.76 -8.13
N ARG A 264 3.58 -19.05 -8.38
CA ARG A 264 2.29 -19.73 -8.53
C ARG A 264 1.39 -19.62 -7.30
N LEU A 265 1.92 -19.81 -6.10
CA LEU A 265 1.15 -19.67 -4.86
C LEU A 265 0.90 -18.20 -4.54
N ASP A 266 1.90 -17.35 -4.77
CA ASP A 266 1.77 -15.91 -4.57
C ASP A 266 0.64 -15.29 -5.41
N ARG A 267 0.39 -15.79 -6.61
CA ARG A 267 -0.75 -15.37 -7.44
C ARG A 267 -2.08 -15.62 -6.72
N ARG A 268 -2.24 -16.79 -6.09
CA ARG A 268 -3.46 -17.12 -5.34
C ARG A 268 -3.65 -16.20 -4.14
N VAL A 269 -2.55 -15.92 -3.42
CA VAL A 269 -2.54 -14.97 -2.30
C VAL A 269 -2.86 -13.55 -2.79
N TYR A 270 -2.24 -13.11 -3.87
CA TYR A 270 -2.45 -11.79 -4.45
C TYR A 270 -3.89 -11.61 -4.97
N ASP A 271 -4.43 -12.63 -5.66
CA ASP A 271 -5.82 -12.59 -6.15
C ASP A 271 -6.82 -12.53 -4.98
N ARG A 272 -6.55 -13.25 -3.88
CA ARG A 272 -7.36 -13.15 -2.67
C ARG A 272 -7.24 -11.76 -2.03
N GLY A 273 -6.03 -11.22 -1.95
CA GLY A 273 -5.79 -9.85 -1.47
C GLY A 273 -6.52 -8.80 -2.29
N LYS A 274 -6.50 -8.91 -3.62
CA LYS A 274 -7.30 -8.04 -4.51
C LYS A 274 -8.80 -8.18 -4.28
N SER A 275 -9.28 -9.40 -4.04
CA SER A 275 -10.70 -9.62 -3.72
C SER A 275 -11.08 -8.91 -2.42
N LEU A 276 -10.32 -9.11 -1.35
CA LEU A 276 -10.55 -8.43 -0.06
C LEU A 276 -10.50 -6.91 -0.21
N PHE A 277 -9.54 -6.40 -0.97
CA PHE A 277 -9.43 -4.98 -1.26
C PHE A 277 -10.64 -4.44 -2.02
N ARG A 278 -11.11 -5.15 -3.07
CA ARG A 278 -12.32 -4.78 -3.82
C ARG A 278 -13.58 -4.83 -2.96
N ASP A 279 -13.72 -5.82 -2.10
CA ASP A 279 -14.86 -5.92 -1.19
C ASP A 279 -14.90 -4.71 -0.23
N ARG A 280 -13.75 -4.23 0.19
CA ARG A 280 -13.65 -3.01 0.99
C ARG A 280 -14.00 -1.75 0.18
N LEU A 281 -13.63 -1.68 -1.11
CA LEU A 281 -14.03 -0.57 -1.98
C LEU A 281 -15.55 -0.50 -2.21
N ARG A 282 -16.26 -1.63 -2.14
CA ARG A 282 -17.72 -1.68 -2.23
C ARG A 282 -18.42 -1.04 -1.02
N VAL A 283 -17.80 -1.03 0.13
CA VAL A 283 -18.29 -0.30 1.30
C VAL A 283 -18.22 1.22 1.05
N GLY A 284 -17.28 1.66 0.21
CA GLY A 284 -16.99 3.05 -0.11
C GLY A 284 -15.87 3.61 0.75
N LEU A 285 -15.24 4.65 0.25
CA LEU A 285 -14.21 5.42 0.93
C LEU A 285 -14.28 6.90 0.52
N VAL A 286 -13.77 7.80 1.35
CA VAL A 286 -13.72 9.23 1.04
C VAL A 286 -12.30 9.64 0.68
N LEU A 287 -12.08 9.99 -0.59
CA LEU A 287 -10.79 10.50 -1.07
C LEU A 287 -10.64 11.98 -0.75
N LYS A 288 -9.57 12.36 -0.07
CA LYS A 288 -9.32 13.73 0.39
C LYS A 288 -8.30 14.51 -0.43
N GLY A 289 -7.67 13.92 -1.40
CA GLY A 289 -6.60 14.53 -2.19
C GLY A 289 -7.05 15.54 -3.27
N MET A 290 -8.25 16.10 -3.16
CA MET A 290 -8.79 17.05 -4.14
C MET A 290 -8.07 18.40 -4.04
N VAL A 291 -7.52 18.88 -5.15
CA VAL A 291 -6.75 20.12 -5.23
C VAL A 291 -7.60 21.22 -5.87
N PRO A 292 -7.92 22.31 -5.17
CA PRO A 292 -8.56 23.46 -5.80
C PRO A 292 -7.51 24.36 -6.48
N PRO A 293 -7.71 24.78 -7.71
CA PRO A 293 -6.82 25.73 -8.38
C PRO A 293 -7.06 27.14 -7.82
N HIS A 294 -6.18 27.66 -6.98
CA HIS A 294 -6.19 29.04 -6.49
C HIS A 294 -7.56 29.56 -5.97
N VAL A 295 -8.44 28.65 -5.57
CA VAL A 295 -9.78 29.00 -5.09
C VAL A 295 -9.75 29.16 -3.57
N PRO A 296 -10.41 30.18 -3.00
CA PRO A 296 -10.49 30.32 -1.56
C PRO A 296 -11.09 29.08 -0.90
N THR A 297 -10.49 28.63 0.19
CA THR A 297 -11.02 27.55 1.03
C THR A 297 -11.52 28.13 2.35
N ALA A 298 -12.52 27.48 2.92
CA ALA A 298 -13.04 27.75 4.26
C ALA A 298 -13.19 26.44 5.03
N ILE A 299 -13.23 26.51 6.35
CA ILE A 299 -13.57 25.36 7.20
C ILE A 299 -14.94 25.62 7.81
N GLU A 300 -15.87 24.70 7.58
CA GLU A 300 -17.22 24.72 8.12
C GLU A 300 -17.57 23.32 8.62
N ASP A 301 -18.03 23.22 9.87
CA ASP A 301 -18.38 21.95 10.52
C ASP A 301 -17.30 20.85 10.41
N GLY A 302 -16.01 21.24 10.50
CA GLY A 302 -14.89 20.32 10.38
C GLY A 302 -14.59 19.83 8.95
N CYS A 303 -15.30 20.34 7.95
CA CYS A 303 -15.07 20.03 6.54
C CYS A 303 -14.37 21.20 5.85
N GLU A 304 -13.37 20.91 5.04
CA GLU A 304 -12.74 21.89 4.17
C GLU A 304 -13.62 22.11 2.93
N LEU A 305 -13.97 23.36 2.67
CA LEU A 305 -14.81 23.78 1.57
C LEU A 305 -13.99 24.56 0.56
N VAL A 306 -14.33 24.37 -0.70
CA VAL A 306 -13.83 25.19 -1.82
C VAL A 306 -14.95 26.17 -2.22
N LEU A 307 -14.62 27.46 -2.27
CA LEU A 307 -15.59 28.52 -2.56
C LEU A 307 -15.38 29.04 -3.97
N GLY A 308 -16.27 28.71 -4.89
CA GLY A 308 -16.27 29.21 -6.27
C GLY A 308 -16.99 30.56 -6.39
N HIS A 309 -16.34 31.67 -6.04
CA HIS A 309 -16.91 33.00 -6.21
C HIS A 309 -16.57 33.54 -7.61
N HIS A 310 -17.58 33.75 -8.46
CA HIS A 310 -17.45 34.39 -9.78
C HIS A 310 -16.35 33.82 -10.68
N GLN A 311 -16.00 32.54 -10.49
CA GLN A 311 -14.96 31.89 -11.29
C GLN A 311 -15.57 31.04 -12.39
N GLU A 312 -14.93 31.07 -13.54
CA GLU A 312 -15.13 30.11 -14.61
C GLU A 312 -13.98 29.09 -14.59
N GLY A 313 -14.29 27.82 -14.82
CA GLY A 313 -13.31 26.76 -14.88
C GLY A 313 -13.40 25.76 -13.72
N ASN A 314 -12.33 25.01 -13.54
CA ASN A 314 -12.29 23.96 -12.53
C ASN A 314 -12.24 24.54 -11.12
N ILE A 315 -13.21 24.18 -10.29
CA ILE A 315 -13.27 24.57 -8.86
C ILE A 315 -12.77 23.44 -7.95
N LEU A 316 -12.78 22.21 -8.44
CA LEU A 316 -12.30 21.03 -7.73
C LEU A 316 -11.78 20.02 -8.75
N PHE A 317 -10.64 19.41 -8.51
CA PHE A 317 -10.09 18.34 -9.33
C PHE A 317 -9.13 17.44 -8.53
N GLY A 318 -8.95 16.23 -8.98
CA GLY A 318 -8.15 15.17 -8.35
C GLY A 318 -9.01 13.95 -8.08
N PRO A 319 -8.56 13.01 -7.26
CA PRO A 319 -7.33 12.97 -6.48
C PRO A 319 -6.09 12.42 -7.22
N TYR A 320 -6.14 12.20 -8.54
CA TYR A 320 -5.05 11.62 -9.35
C TYR A 320 -4.63 10.21 -8.92
N CYS A 321 -5.59 9.40 -8.50
CA CYS A 321 -5.34 8.06 -8.00
C CYS A 321 -5.39 7.00 -9.11
N ALA A 322 -4.78 5.84 -8.86
CA ALA A 322 -4.99 4.66 -9.67
C ALA A 322 -6.23 3.90 -9.19
N LEU A 323 -7.09 3.49 -10.12
CA LEU A 323 -8.28 2.69 -9.85
C LEU A 323 -8.25 1.36 -10.61
N PRO A 324 -8.66 0.24 -9.97
CA PRO A 324 -8.88 -1.02 -10.69
C PRO A 324 -10.02 -0.92 -11.71
N ALA A 325 -10.06 -1.86 -12.66
CA ALA A 325 -11.20 -2.00 -13.57
C ALA A 325 -12.50 -2.27 -12.78
N GLY A 326 -13.59 -1.65 -13.19
CA GLY A 326 -14.88 -1.80 -12.53
C GLY A 326 -15.83 -0.65 -12.80
N SER A 327 -17.05 -0.76 -12.29
CA SER A 327 -18.04 0.32 -12.31
C SER A 327 -18.07 1.02 -10.95
N TYR A 328 -18.11 2.33 -10.97
CA TYR A 328 -17.98 3.17 -9.80
C TYR A 328 -19.09 4.18 -9.67
N LEU A 329 -19.42 4.50 -8.44
CA LEU A 329 -20.18 5.68 -8.06
C LEU A 329 -19.27 6.65 -7.33
N ALA A 330 -19.15 7.87 -7.85
CA ALA A 330 -18.49 8.98 -7.15
C ALA A 330 -19.54 10.00 -6.72
N THR A 331 -19.47 10.44 -5.46
CA THR A 331 -20.40 11.43 -4.88
C THR A 331 -19.62 12.66 -4.44
N LEU A 332 -20.00 13.82 -4.95
CA LEU A 332 -19.53 15.12 -4.52
C LEU A 332 -20.65 15.81 -3.72
N TRP A 333 -20.29 16.67 -2.78
CA TRP A 333 -21.26 17.47 -2.03
C TRP A 333 -21.15 18.93 -2.42
N LEU A 334 -22.24 19.46 -2.96
CA LEU A 334 -22.35 20.80 -3.52
C LEU A 334 -23.42 21.60 -2.81
N ARG A 335 -23.18 22.90 -2.61
CA ARG A 335 -24.17 23.85 -2.05
C ARG A 335 -24.12 25.14 -2.86
N ALA A 336 -25.27 25.61 -3.31
CA ALA A 336 -25.37 26.92 -3.96
C ALA A 336 -25.23 28.05 -2.92
N GLY A 337 -24.52 29.13 -3.23
CA GLY A 337 -24.40 30.27 -2.31
C GLY A 337 -25.64 31.14 -2.27
N ALA A 338 -25.93 31.76 -1.11
CA ALA A 338 -27.13 32.53 -0.85
C ALA A 338 -27.35 33.75 -1.78
N ALA A 339 -26.28 34.32 -2.32
CA ALA A 339 -26.36 35.47 -3.25
C ALA A 339 -26.84 35.10 -4.66
N SER A 340 -26.94 33.81 -4.98
CA SER A 340 -27.32 33.32 -6.32
C SER A 340 -28.84 33.28 -6.55
N ASN A 341 -29.67 33.68 -5.55
CA ASN A 341 -31.12 33.51 -5.59
C ASN A 341 -31.85 34.30 -6.68
N ARG A 342 -31.19 35.22 -7.41
CA ARG A 342 -31.88 36.04 -8.42
C ARG A 342 -31.45 35.75 -9.88
N LYS A 343 -30.35 35.10 -10.11
CA LYS A 343 -29.94 34.58 -11.43
C LYS A 343 -29.11 33.32 -11.26
N ARG A 344 -29.75 32.19 -11.10
CA ARG A 344 -29.13 30.86 -11.15
C ARG A 344 -28.87 30.47 -12.61
N GLU A 345 -28.33 31.41 -13.40
CA GLU A 345 -27.83 31.17 -14.72
C GLU A 345 -26.42 30.58 -14.60
N GLY A 346 -26.13 29.55 -15.37
CA GLY A 346 -24.84 28.88 -15.37
C GLY A 346 -24.99 27.35 -15.31
N SER A 347 -23.87 26.69 -15.39
CA SER A 347 -23.80 25.23 -15.33
C SER A 347 -22.68 24.76 -14.42
N ILE A 348 -22.87 23.59 -13.83
CA ILE A 348 -21.84 22.83 -13.15
C ILE A 348 -21.65 21.56 -13.95
N THR A 349 -20.44 21.30 -14.42
CA THR A 349 -20.09 20.06 -15.09
C THR A 349 -19.19 19.23 -14.17
N ILE A 350 -19.59 18.00 -13.92
CA ILE A 350 -18.79 17.00 -13.24
C ILE A 350 -18.34 16.01 -14.29
N ASP A 351 -17.05 15.76 -14.37
CA ASP A 351 -16.50 14.75 -15.25
C ASP A 351 -15.48 13.87 -14.54
N VAL A 352 -15.29 12.69 -15.11
CA VAL A 352 -14.29 11.72 -14.67
C VAL A 352 -13.37 11.43 -15.83
N CYS A 353 -12.08 11.66 -15.65
CA CYS A 353 -11.07 11.39 -16.67
C CYS A 353 -9.83 10.69 -16.09
N SER A 354 -8.93 10.26 -16.96
CA SER A 354 -7.66 9.63 -16.59
C SER A 354 -6.54 9.98 -17.55
N GLY A 355 -5.30 9.60 -17.18
CA GLY A 355 -4.12 9.81 -18.02
C GLY A 355 -3.83 11.29 -18.30
N GLY A 356 -4.01 12.18 -17.32
CA GLY A 356 -3.85 13.61 -17.52
C GLY A 356 -4.91 14.19 -18.45
N SER A 357 -6.16 13.84 -18.23
CA SER A 357 -7.33 14.28 -19.00
C SER A 357 -7.41 13.76 -20.46
N GLN A 358 -6.58 12.79 -20.82
CA GLN A 358 -6.59 12.23 -22.18
C GLN A 358 -7.81 11.35 -22.47
N LYS A 359 -8.34 10.69 -21.44
CA LYS A 359 -9.49 9.78 -21.58
C LYS A 359 -10.59 10.21 -20.62
N ILE A 360 -11.76 10.54 -21.18
CA ILE A 360 -12.98 10.86 -20.41
C ILE A 360 -13.81 9.60 -20.27
N HIS A 361 -14.22 9.30 -19.04
CA HIS A 361 -15.00 8.12 -18.68
C HIS A 361 -16.47 8.45 -18.43
N ALA A 362 -16.76 9.64 -17.91
CA ALA A 362 -18.12 10.12 -17.68
C ALA A 362 -18.14 11.66 -17.67
N VAL A 363 -19.29 12.22 -18.06
CA VAL A 363 -19.58 13.65 -17.97
C VAL A 363 -21.03 13.84 -17.56
N GLN A 364 -21.28 14.70 -16.60
CA GLN A 364 -22.61 15.05 -16.15
C GLN A 364 -22.69 16.57 -15.94
N SER A 365 -23.73 17.21 -16.50
CA SER A 365 -24.02 18.62 -16.25
C SER A 365 -25.25 18.77 -15.41
N ILE A 366 -25.16 19.61 -14.40
CA ILE A 366 -26.24 19.95 -13.49
C ILE A 366 -26.54 21.43 -13.51
N ARG A 367 -27.80 21.78 -13.28
CA ARG A 367 -28.21 23.18 -13.15
C ARG A 367 -28.13 23.57 -11.65
N PRO A 368 -27.54 24.71 -11.33
CA PRO A 368 -27.43 25.17 -9.93
C PRO A 368 -28.78 25.33 -9.21
N LEU A 369 -29.84 25.51 -10.01
CA LEU A 369 -31.19 25.67 -9.48
C LEU A 369 -31.68 24.49 -8.63
N ILE A 370 -31.13 23.30 -8.84
CA ILE A 370 -31.51 22.09 -8.08
C ILE A 370 -30.77 21.97 -6.74
N LEU A 371 -29.70 22.78 -6.52
CA LEU A 371 -28.92 22.72 -5.29
C LEU A 371 -29.55 23.61 -4.21
N SER A 372 -29.47 23.13 -2.96
CA SER A 372 -29.82 23.89 -1.77
C SER A 372 -28.82 25.03 -1.54
N ASP A 373 -29.28 26.09 -0.90
CA ASP A 373 -28.46 27.18 -0.35
C ASP A 373 -28.24 27.03 1.18
N GLN A 374 -28.82 26.00 1.80
CA GLN A 374 -28.75 25.76 3.23
C GLN A 374 -27.93 24.53 3.60
N TRP A 375 -27.95 23.47 2.78
CA TRP A 375 -27.24 22.23 3.02
C TRP A 375 -26.52 21.74 1.77
N PHE A 376 -25.56 20.86 1.97
CA PHE A 376 -24.82 20.23 0.88
C PHE A 376 -25.64 19.08 0.28
N ASP A 377 -25.99 19.23 -0.99
CA ASP A 377 -26.62 18.15 -1.77
C ASP A 377 -25.57 17.18 -2.29
N PRO A 378 -25.80 15.85 -2.16
CA PRO A 378 -24.98 14.86 -2.83
C PRO A 378 -25.25 14.87 -4.34
N VAL A 379 -24.19 14.87 -5.12
CA VAL A 379 -24.24 14.75 -6.58
C VAL A 379 -23.43 13.54 -7.00
N ASP A 380 -24.14 12.57 -7.55
CA ASP A 380 -23.58 11.29 -7.95
C ASP A 380 -23.21 11.28 -9.43
N ILE A 381 -22.05 10.73 -9.75
CA ILE A 381 -21.64 10.42 -11.12
C ILE A 381 -21.21 8.95 -11.22
N HIS A 382 -21.83 8.24 -12.16
CA HIS A 382 -21.48 6.86 -12.49
C HIS A 382 -20.46 6.82 -13.61
N PHE A 383 -19.43 5.97 -13.46
CA PHE A 383 -18.47 5.72 -14.51
C PHE A 383 -17.94 4.28 -14.49
N THR A 384 -17.43 3.83 -15.62
CA THR A 384 -16.86 2.48 -15.76
C THR A 384 -15.47 2.55 -16.36
N LEU A 385 -14.55 1.81 -15.74
CA LEU A 385 -13.22 1.56 -16.24
C LEU A 385 -13.15 0.14 -16.76
N ALA A 386 -13.00 -0.02 -18.08
CA ALA A 386 -12.85 -1.34 -18.71
C ALA A 386 -11.53 -2.00 -18.26
N ASP A 387 -10.48 -1.19 -18.12
CA ASP A 387 -9.16 -1.59 -17.69
C ASP A 387 -8.74 -0.74 -16.47
N PRO A 388 -7.75 -1.19 -15.67
CA PRO A 388 -7.17 -0.36 -14.63
C PRO A 388 -6.66 0.97 -15.21
N ALA A 389 -6.95 2.07 -14.54
CA ALA A 389 -6.57 3.40 -14.99
C ALA A 389 -5.73 4.12 -13.94
N SER A 390 -4.73 4.84 -14.39
CA SER A 390 -3.87 5.71 -13.56
C SER A 390 -4.28 7.17 -13.70
N LEU A 391 -3.91 7.98 -12.71
CA LEU A 391 -4.21 9.41 -12.67
C LEU A 391 -5.69 9.68 -12.93
N VAL A 392 -6.56 8.95 -12.25
CA VAL A 392 -8.00 9.20 -12.34
C VAL A 392 -8.31 10.48 -11.59
N GLU A 393 -9.01 11.38 -12.30
CA GLU A 393 -9.46 12.67 -11.79
C GLU A 393 -10.98 12.71 -11.83
N ILE A 394 -11.58 13.28 -10.77
CA ILE A 394 -12.98 13.70 -10.73
C ILE A 394 -12.95 15.19 -10.62
N ARG A 395 -13.55 15.87 -11.59
CA ARG A 395 -13.49 17.32 -11.69
C ARG A 395 -14.87 17.95 -11.56
N ALA A 396 -14.93 19.10 -10.92
CA ALA A 396 -16.10 19.97 -10.92
C ALA A 396 -15.72 21.30 -11.58
N THR A 397 -16.35 21.60 -12.70
CA THR A 397 -16.15 22.81 -13.52
C THR A 397 -17.40 23.68 -13.46
N VAL A 398 -17.25 24.96 -13.29
CA VAL A 398 -18.36 25.92 -13.28
C VAL A 398 -18.25 26.91 -14.43
N ALA A 399 -19.41 27.30 -14.96
CA ALA A 399 -19.53 28.37 -15.96
C ALA A 399 -20.72 29.25 -15.60
N GLY A 400 -20.51 30.56 -15.51
CA GLY A 400 -21.54 31.55 -15.27
C GLY A 400 -22.17 31.55 -13.89
N LEU A 401 -21.53 30.94 -12.87
CA LEU A 401 -22.06 30.86 -11.50
C LEU A 401 -21.44 31.90 -10.57
N ALA A 402 -22.30 32.50 -9.74
CA ALA A 402 -21.87 33.52 -8.81
C ALA A 402 -21.24 32.95 -7.51
N ASN A 403 -21.82 31.92 -6.93
CA ASN A 403 -21.34 31.33 -5.67
C ASN A 403 -21.67 29.82 -5.62
N LEU A 404 -20.66 29.02 -5.38
CA LEU A 404 -20.80 27.59 -5.15
C LEU A 404 -19.83 27.15 -4.03
N ALA A 405 -20.28 26.35 -3.09
CA ALA A 405 -19.42 25.69 -2.12
C ALA A 405 -19.36 24.19 -2.44
N VAL A 406 -18.17 23.60 -2.39
CA VAL A 406 -17.92 22.18 -2.63
C VAL A 406 -17.12 21.66 -1.44
N LYS A 407 -17.53 20.51 -0.86
CA LYS A 407 -16.69 19.83 0.13
C LYS A 407 -15.43 19.30 -0.57
N ARG A 408 -14.28 19.54 0.06
CA ARG A 408 -13.00 19.06 -0.46
C ARG A 408 -12.85 17.56 -0.20
N GLY A 409 -13.43 16.77 -1.07
CA GLY A 409 -13.39 15.31 -1.01
C GLY A 409 -14.47 14.71 -1.87
N VAL A 410 -14.25 13.48 -2.29
CA VAL A 410 -15.21 12.68 -3.06
C VAL A 410 -15.38 11.34 -2.41
N ALA A 411 -16.63 10.92 -2.18
CA ALA A 411 -16.89 9.54 -1.84
C ALA A 411 -16.82 8.69 -3.11
N LEU A 412 -16.09 7.60 -3.04
CA LEU A 412 -15.94 6.65 -4.15
C LEU A 412 -16.36 5.27 -3.70
N ARG A 413 -17.19 4.62 -4.50
CA ARG A 413 -17.66 3.25 -4.24
C ARG A 413 -17.62 2.43 -5.53
N LEU A 414 -17.08 1.21 -5.44
CA LEU A 414 -17.22 0.19 -6.48
C LEU A 414 -18.63 -0.40 -6.41
N ILE A 415 -19.35 -0.48 -7.54
CA ILE A 415 -20.73 -0.95 -7.65
C ILE A 415 -20.84 -2.24 -8.45
#